data_91e014ac29bdc194ffd53bc7a566ccfd
#
_entry.id   91e014ac29bdc194ffd53bc7a566ccfd
#
_cell.length_a   1.000
_cell.length_b   1.000
_cell.length_c   1.000
_cell.angle_alpha   90.00
_cell.angle_beta   90.00
_cell.angle_gamma   90.00
#
_symmetry.space_group_name_H-M   'P 1'
#
loop_
_entity.id
_entity.type
_entity.pdbx_description
1 polymer ?
#
loop_
_entity_poly.entity_id
_entity_poly.type
_entity_poly.pdbx_seq_one_letter_code
_entity_poly.pdbx_strand_id
1 'polypeptide(L)'
;HVADVVQAEKLDARQVAEEFPAETFDRILVDAPCSGLGLMRRKPDIKYHKTANDFQNLPKIQLEILESVAPTLKQWGIMVYSTCTITSEENQEVVAAFLAKHPEFEKIEIVANENVQAVVKEQELVLYPHQYMTDGFFICCMRKVSSNEVK
;
A
#
# COMPACT_ATOMS: atom_id res chain seq x y z
N HIS A 1 23.50 4.09 13.75
CA HIS A 1 22.86 4.17 15.06
C HIS A 1 21.52 4.89 14.90
N VAL A 2 20.40 4.15 14.90
CA VAL A 2 19.04 4.70 14.77
C VAL A 2 18.11 4.19 15.89
N ALA A 3 18.64 3.42 16.85
CA ALA A 3 17.88 2.80 17.92
C ALA A 3 17.14 3.82 18.81
N ASP A 4 17.63 5.06 18.84
CA ASP A 4 17.00 6.14 19.63
C ASP A 4 15.76 6.73 18.98
N VAL A 5 15.53 6.43 17.67
CA VAL A 5 14.43 6.99 16.88
C VAL A 5 13.58 5.93 16.19
N VAL A 6 14.00 4.65 16.23
CA VAL A 6 13.27 3.54 15.62
C VAL A 6 12.96 2.49 16.67
N GLN A 7 11.68 2.18 16.81
CA GLN A 7 11.19 1.08 17.63
C GLN A 7 10.72 -0.04 16.69
N ALA A 8 11.30 -1.23 16.83
CA ALA A 8 10.92 -2.41 16.06
C ALA A 8 9.98 -3.29 16.88
N GLU A 9 8.81 -3.57 16.33
CA GLU A 9 7.81 -4.45 16.95
C GLU A 9 7.54 -5.66 16.06
N LYS A 10 7.41 -6.84 16.69
CA LYS A 10 6.98 -8.05 16.01
C LYS A 10 5.47 -8.20 16.15
N LEU A 11 4.74 -7.75 15.14
CA LEU A 11 3.28 -7.72 15.13
C LEU A 11 2.74 -8.21 13.79
N ASP A 12 1.62 -8.92 13.81
CA ASP A 12 0.83 -9.13 12.60
C ASP A 12 0.13 -7.81 12.22
N ALA A 13 0.41 -7.29 11.03
CA ALA A 13 -0.12 -6.00 10.60
C ALA A 13 -1.66 -5.95 10.54
N ARG A 14 -2.33 -7.10 10.53
CA ARG A 14 -3.80 -7.21 10.64
C ARG A 14 -4.33 -6.93 12.05
N GLN A 15 -3.45 -6.79 13.04
CA GLN A 15 -3.77 -6.57 14.44
C GLN A 15 -3.28 -5.21 14.96
N VAL A 16 -2.85 -4.30 14.09
CA VAL A 16 -2.32 -2.99 14.47
C VAL A 16 -3.33 -2.18 15.30
N ALA A 17 -4.62 -2.23 14.95
CA ALA A 17 -5.66 -1.54 15.71
C ALA A 17 -5.90 -2.09 17.12
N GLU A 18 -5.46 -3.30 17.41
CA GLU A 18 -5.55 -3.90 18.75
C GLU A 18 -4.40 -3.42 19.66
N GLU A 19 -3.24 -3.11 19.07
CA GLU A 19 -2.00 -2.75 19.77
C GLU A 19 -1.82 -1.24 19.90
N PHE A 20 -2.31 -0.46 18.95
CA PHE A 20 -2.12 0.99 18.95
C PHE A 20 -3.46 1.72 19.04
N PRO A 21 -3.57 2.76 19.89
CA PRO A 21 -4.76 3.59 19.98
C PRO A 21 -5.11 4.25 18.63
N ALA A 22 -6.38 4.61 18.47
CA ALA A 22 -6.81 5.41 17.35
C ALA A 22 -6.02 6.74 17.29
N GLU A 23 -5.77 7.23 16.07
CA GLU A 23 -5.10 8.51 15.82
C GLU A 23 -3.70 8.64 16.46
N THR A 24 -2.94 7.54 16.48
CA THR A 24 -1.57 7.51 17.00
C THR A 24 -0.57 8.08 16.00
N PHE A 25 -0.69 7.73 14.70
CA PHE A 25 0.34 7.98 13.70
C PHE A 25 -0.02 9.15 12.78
N ASP A 26 0.98 9.98 12.47
CA ASP A 26 0.85 11.07 11.48
C ASP A 26 1.03 10.57 10.05
N ARG A 27 1.84 9.50 9.87
CA ARG A 27 2.16 8.88 8.60
C ARG A 27 2.25 7.37 8.77
N ILE A 28 1.68 6.63 7.82
CA ILE A 28 1.74 5.16 7.78
C ILE A 28 2.23 4.73 6.40
N LEU A 29 3.20 3.84 6.36
CA LEU A 29 3.60 3.12 5.15
C LEU A 29 3.17 1.67 5.31
N VAL A 30 2.33 1.21 4.40
CA VAL A 30 1.95 -0.19 4.25
C VAL A 30 2.68 -0.75 3.03
N ASP A 31 3.86 -1.32 3.24
CA ASP A 31 4.56 -2.11 2.23
C ASP A 31 4.06 -3.55 2.35
N ALA A 32 3.02 -3.85 1.56
CA ALA A 32 2.17 -5.01 1.79
C ALA A 32 2.81 -6.33 1.31
N PRO A 33 2.55 -7.45 2.01
CA PRO A 33 2.89 -8.76 1.48
C PRO A 33 2.15 -8.96 0.16
N CYS A 34 2.87 -9.34 -0.90
CA CYS A 34 2.32 -9.47 -2.24
C CYS A 34 2.91 -10.66 -3.01
N SER A 35 2.38 -10.92 -4.21
CA SER A 35 2.89 -11.99 -5.06
C SER A 35 4.34 -11.79 -5.50
N GLY A 36 4.82 -10.53 -5.53
CA GLY A 36 6.18 -10.20 -5.93
C GLY A 36 6.42 -10.30 -7.44
N LEU A 37 5.37 -10.34 -8.28
CA LEU A 37 5.51 -10.51 -9.72
C LEU A 37 6.28 -9.37 -10.40
N GLY A 38 6.38 -8.20 -9.78
CA GLY A 38 7.23 -7.11 -10.23
C GLY A 38 8.73 -7.44 -10.19
N LEU A 39 9.13 -8.44 -9.40
CA LEU A 39 10.51 -8.87 -9.23
C LEU A 39 10.97 -9.94 -10.23
N MET A 40 10.12 -10.37 -11.16
CA MET A 40 10.41 -11.49 -12.09
C MET A 40 11.71 -11.29 -12.88
N ARG A 41 12.10 -10.04 -13.15
CA ARG A 41 13.36 -9.73 -13.84
C ARG A 41 14.59 -10.21 -13.05
N ARG A 42 14.58 -10.06 -11.73
CA ARG A 42 15.66 -10.48 -10.83
C ARG A 42 15.46 -11.86 -10.24
N LYS A 43 14.23 -12.28 -10.10
CA LYS A 43 13.82 -13.54 -9.49
C LYS A 43 12.82 -14.26 -10.39
N PRO A 44 13.26 -14.83 -11.52
CA PRO A 44 12.35 -15.45 -12.48
C PRO A 44 11.59 -16.66 -11.92
N ASP A 45 12.09 -17.26 -10.85
CA ASP A 45 11.45 -18.41 -10.19
C ASP A 45 10.16 -18.06 -9.43
N ILE A 46 9.95 -16.77 -9.14
CA ILE A 46 8.76 -16.30 -8.39
C ILE A 46 7.45 -16.81 -9.00
N LYS A 47 7.36 -16.85 -10.34
CA LYS A 47 6.16 -17.32 -11.05
C LYS A 47 5.82 -18.80 -10.81
N TYR A 48 6.79 -19.61 -10.39
CA TYR A 48 6.61 -21.02 -10.14
C TYR A 48 6.26 -21.34 -8.68
N HIS A 49 6.46 -20.38 -7.77
CA HIS A 49 6.20 -20.53 -6.33
C HIS A 49 4.83 -20.00 -5.89
N LYS A 50 4.07 -19.41 -6.81
CA LYS A 50 2.74 -18.87 -6.52
C LYS A 50 1.66 -19.80 -7.05
N THR A 51 0.66 -20.05 -6.21
CA THR A 51 -0.52 -20.86 -6.55
C THR A 51 -1.71 -19.95 -6.87
N ALA A 52 -2.72 -20.47 -7.54
CA ALA A 52 -3.98 -19.74 -7.76
C ALA A 52 -4.62 -19.29 -6.44
N ASN A 53 -4.42 -20.04 -5.36
CA ASN A 53 -4.91 -19.69 -4.03
C ASN A 53 -4.21 -18.47 -3.44
N ASP A 54 -2.91 -18.28 -3.71
CA ASP A 54 -2.16 -17.10 -3.26
C ASP A 54 -2.71 -15.83 -3.91
N PHE A 55 -3.00 -15.86 -5.21
CA PHE A 55 -3.58 -14.72 -5.94
C PHE A 55 -4.99 -14.35 -5.45
N GLN A 56 -5.74 -15.31 -4.90
CA GLN A 56 -7.05 -15.04 -4.32
C GLN A 56 -6.98 -14.53 -2.87
N ASN A 57 -5.96 -14.93 -2.11
CA ASN A 57 -5.85 -14.64 -0.69
C ASN A 57 -5.05 -13.36 -0.41
N LEU A 58 -4.02 -13.06 -1.21
CA LEU A 58 -3.19 -11.88 -1.00
C LEU A 58 -3.99 -10.56 -1.01
N PRO A 59 -4.90 -10.31 -1.96
CA PRO A 59 -5.72 -9.10 -1.93
C PRO A 59 -6.57 -8.97 -0.66
N LYS A 60 -7.07 -10.07 -0.11
CA LYS A 60 -7.84 -10.08 1.14
C LYS A 60 -6.97 -9.67 2.33
N ILE A 61 -5.79 -10.28 2.44
CA ILE A 61 -4.82 -9.97 3.50
C ILE A 61 -4.37 -8.49 3.40
N GLN A 62 -4.13 -8.01 2.20
CA GLN A 62 -3.74 -6.63 1.94
C GLN A 62 -4.83 -5.64 2.38
N LEU A 63 -6.09 -5.95 2.06
CA LEU A 63 -7.24 -5.16 2.50
C LEU A 63 -7.39 -5.20 4.04
N GLU A 64 -7.29 -6.37 4.67
CA GLU A 64 -7.32 -6.52 6.12
C GLU A 64 -6.24 -5.69 6.82
N ILE A 65 -5.04 -5.61 6.26
CA ILE A 65 -3.97 -4.77 6.79
C ILE A 65 -4.35 -3.29 6.70
N LEU A 66 -4.82 -2.83 5.54
CA LEU A 66 -5.25 -1.44 5.36
C LEU A 66 -6.39 -1.07 6.33
N GLU A 67 -7.38 -1.95 6.50
CA GLU A 67 -8.48 -1.77 7.44
C GLU A 67 -8.00 -1.72 8.90
N SER A 68 -7.00 -2.53 9.25
CA SER A 68 -6.43 -2.55 10.60
C SER A 68 -5.64 -1.29 10.92
N VAL A 69 -4.89 -0.74 9.98
CA VAL A 69 -4.08 0.46 10.23
C VAL A 69 -4.87 1.76 10.11
N ALA A 70 -5.97 1.79 9.37
CA ALA A 70 -6.75 3.00 9.10
C ALA A 70 -7.20 3.77 10.35
N PRO A 71 -7.73 3.14 11.42
CA PRO A 71 -8.14 3.86 12.62
C PRO A 71 -6.96 4.48 13.36
N THR A 72 -5.75 3.92 13.27
CA THR A 72 -4.57 4.43 13.98
C THR A 72 -3.95 5.66 13.31
N LEU A 73 -4.34 6.00 12.08
CA LEU A 73 -3.92 7.22 11.40
C LEU A 73 -4.73 8.41 11.92
N LYS A 74 -4.03 9.50 12.25
CA LYS A 74 -4.64 10.78 12.64
C LYS A 74 -5.42 11.39 11.50
N GLN A 75 -6.35 12.28 11.83
CA GLN A 75 -6.99 13.15 10.84
C GLN A 75 -5.92 13.96 10.10
N TRP A 76 -6.10 14.11 8.79
CA TRP A 76 -5.13 14.74 7.87
C TRP A 76 -3.80 13.98 7.75
N GLY A 77 -3.69 12.83 8.39
CA GLY A 77 -2.58 11.91 8.22
C GLY A 77 -2.54 11.34 6.80
N ILE A 78 -1.35 10.87 6.40
CA ILE A 78 -1.15 10.26 5.08
C ILE A 78 -0.78 8.80 5.26
N MET A 79 -1.46 7.93 4.53
CA MET A 79 -1.15 6.52 4.38
C MET A 79 -0.64 6.26 2.96
N VAL A 80 0.49 5.58 2.87
CA VAL A 80 1.05 5.12 1.59
C VAL A 80 0.89 3.61 1.53
N TYR A 81 0.26 3.12 0.49
CA TYR A 81 0.17 1.71 0.17
C TYR A 81 1.14 1.37 -0.96
N SER A 82 1.95 0.33 -0.79
CA SER A 82 2.91 -0.10 -1.80
C SER A 82 2.98 -1.62 -1.92
N THR A 83 3.29 -2.09 -3.12
CA THR A 83 3.55 -3.50 -3.42
C THR A 83 4.68 -3.62 -4.44
N CYS A 84 5.38 -4.76 -4.43
CA CYS A 84 6.32 -5.14 -5.47
C CYS A 84 5.67 -6.10 -6.51
N THR A 85 4.39 -5.92 -6.80
CA THR A 85 3.66 -6.65 -7.84
C THR A 85 3.12 -5.71 -8.92
N ILE A 86 2.67 -6.29 -10.03
CA ILE A 86 2.13 -5.57 -11.18
C ILE A 86 0.67 -5.95 -11.49
N THR A 87 0.06 -6.75 -10.64
CA THR A 87 -1.32 -7.21 -10.83
C THR A 87 -2.32 -6.16 -10.32
N SER A 88 -3.40 -5.92 -11.04
CA SER A 88 -4.44 -4.97 -10.63
C SER A 88 -5.18 -5.45 -9.39
N GLU A 89 -5.34 -6.76 -9.25
CA GLU A 89 -6.03 -7.41 -8.14
C GLU A 89 -5.40 -7.10 -6.79
N GLU A 90 -4.06 -7.01 -6.73
CA GLU A 90 -3.31 -6.69 -5.52
C GLU A 90 -3.06 -5.18 -5.36
N ASN A 91 -3.29 -4.39 -6.38
CA ASN A 91 -2.98 -2.97 -6.45
C ASN A 91 -4.25 -2.12 -6.48
N GLN A 92 -4.74 -1.77 -7.67
CA GLN A 92 -5.87 -0.86 -7.86
C GLN A 92 -7.16 -1.38 -7.22
N GLU A 93 -7.42 -2.68 -7.30
CA GLU A 93 -8.65 -3.26 -6.77
C GLU A 93 -8.66 -3.28 -5.24
N VAL A 94 -7.51 -3.50 -4.60
CA VAL A 94 -7.38 -3.39 -3.13
C VAL A 94 -7.61 -1.96 -2.68
N VAL A 95 -7.00 -0.97 -3.35
CA VAL A 95 -7.20 0.46 -3.05
C VAL A 95 -8.66 0.86 -3.24
N ALA A 96 -9.28 0.44 -4.35
CA ALA A 96 -10.68 0.73 -4.62
C ALA A 96 -11.62 0.11 -3.56
N ALA A 97 -11.38 -1.15 -3.18
CA ALA A 97 -12.16 -1.83 -2.15
C ALA A 97 -12.01 -1.15 -0.78
N PHE A 98 -10.79 -0.71 -0.44
CA PHE A 98 -10.55 0.04 0.78
C PHE A 98 -11.30 1.38 0.78
N LEU A 99 -11.16 2.19 -0.26
CA LEU A 99 -11.81 3.51 -0.35
C LEU A 99 -13.35 3.41 -0.38
N ALA A 100 -13.90 2.34 -0.95
CA ALA A 100 -15.34 2.10 -0.93
C ALA A 100 -15.90 1.86 0.49
N LYS A 101 -15.08 1.30 1.39
CA LYS A 101 -15.45 1.05 2.79
C LYS A 101 -15.11 2.21 3.72
N HIS A 102 -14.14 3.03 3.33
CA HIS A 102 -13.56 4.10 4.13
C HIS A 102 -13.72 5.46 3.44
N PRO A 103 -14.94 6.04 3.41
CA PRO A 103 -15.20 7.32 2.74
C PRO A 103 -14.44 8.50 3.38
N GLU A 104 -13.90 8.32 4.57
CA GLU A 104 -13.00 9.27 5.23
C GLU A 104 -11.58 9.28 4.65
N PHE A 105 -11.30 8.45 3.64
CA PHE A 105 -10.02 8.46 2.91
C PHE A 105 -10.22 8.93 1.47
N GLU A 106 -9.27 9.70 0.98
CA GLU A 106 -9.18 10.11 -0.42
C GLU A 106 -7.78 9.87 -0.98
N LYS A 107 -7.68 9.53 -2.26
CA LYS A 107 -6.38 9.54 -2.94
C LYS A 107 -5.86 10.96 -3.05
N ILE A 108 -4.55 11.12 -2.87
CA ILE A 108 -3.85 12.39 -3.08
C ILE A 108 -2.80 12.28 -4.17
N GLU A 109 -2.43 13.39 -4.75
CA GLU A 109 -1.43 13.46 -5.81
C GLU A 109 -0.07 12.95 -5.31
N ILE A 110 0.58 12.14 -6.13
CA ILE A 110 1.96 11.70 -5.91
C ILE A 110 2.88 12.66 -6.65
N VAL A 111 3.70 13.38 -5.89
CA VAL A 111 4.77 14.20 -6.43
C VAL A 111 6.02 13.33 -6.53
N ALA A 112 6.34 12.89 -7.73
CA ALA A 112 7.49 12.06 -8.01
C ALA A 112 8.61 12.84 -8.72
N ASN A 113 9.80 12.23 -8.80
CA ASN A 113 10.86 12.77 -9.63
C ASN A 113 10.43 12.84 -11.10
N GLU A 114 10.92 13.83 -11.85
CA GLU A 114 10.57 14.08 -13.25
C GLU A 114 10.68 12.81 -14.12
N ASN A 115 11.68 11.96 -13.85
CA ASN A 115 11.91 10.73 -14.61
C ASN A 115 10.77 9.69 -14.47
N VAL A 116 10.01 9.73 -13.38
CA VAL A 116 8.91 8.78 -13.12
C VAL A 116 7.55 9.46 -13.04
N GLN A 117 7.48 10.79 -13.06
CA GLN A 117 6.21 11.52 -13.01
C GLN A 117 5.26 11.14 -14.15
N ALA A 118 5.79 10.80 -15.32
CA ALA A 118 5.00 10.41 -16.49
C ALA A 118 4.21 9.10 -16.32
N VAL A 119 4.56 8.27 -15.34
CA VAL A 119 3.83 7.01 -15.02
C VAL A 119 2.86 7.15 -13.86
N VAL A 120 2.78 8.34 -13.24
CA VAL A 120 1.72 8.64 -12.28
C VAL A 120 0.45 8.92 -13.05
N LYS A 121 -0.56 8.08 -12.83
CA LYS A 121 -1.89 8.21 -13.46
C LYS A 121 -2.95 7.99 -12.39
N GLU A 122 -4.02 8.77 -12.45
CA GLU A 122 -5.16 8.65 -11.52
C GLU A 122 -4.75 8.64 -10.03
N GLN A 123 -3.69 9.43 -9.71
CA GLN A 123 -3.11 9.51 -8.37
C GLN A 123 -2.45 8.21 -7.88
N GLU A 124 -2.04 7.36 -8.82
CA GLU A 124 -1.32 6.11 -8.56
C GLU A 124 -0.04 6.05 -9.41
N LEU A 125 1.00 5.45 -8.86
CA LEU A 125 2.23 5.20 -9.57
C LEU A 125 2.36 3.70 -9.82
N VAL A 126 2.45 3.33 -11.10
CA VAL A 126 2.71 1.95 -11.54
C VAL A 126 3.99 1.92 -12.36
N LEU A 127 5.00 1.23 -11.85
CA LEU A 127 6.23 0.94 -12.58
C LEU A 127 6.17 -0.46 -13.17
N TYR A 128 6.36 -0.54 -14.48
CA TYR A 128 6.55 -1.82 -15.17
C TYR A 128 8.03 -2.05 -15.48
N PRO A 129 8.55 -3.27 -15.31
CA PRO A 129 9.97 -3.56 -15.51
C PRO A 129 10.53 -3.17 -16.88
N HIS A 130 9.72 -3.24 -17.94
CA HIS A 130 10.12 -2.92 -19.29
C HIS A 130 10.28 -1.41 -19.57
N GLN A 131 9.65 -0.55 -18.77
CA GLN A 131 9.65 0.91 -18.97
C GLN A 131 10.94 1.58 -18.47
N TYR A 132 11.42 1.14 -17.30
CA TYR A 132 12.54 1.81 -16.61
C TYR A 132 13.71 0.87 -16.31
N MET A 133 13.71 -0.35 -16.84
CA MET A 133 14.70 -1.37 -16.55
C MET A 133 14.87 -1.61 -15.03
N THR A 134 13.80 -1.44 -14.26
CA THR A 134 13.73 -1.61 -12.81
C THR A 134 12.77 -2.74 -12.45
N ASP A 135 12.55 -2.97 -11.16
CA ASP A 135 11.47 -3.85 -10.70
C ASP A 135 10.11 -3.20 -10.94
N GLY A 136 9.09 -4.03 -11.06
CA GLY A 136 7.71 -3.57 -11.05
C GLY A 136 7.30 -3.16 -9.64
N PHE A 137 6.58 -2.05 -9.52
CA PHE A 137 6.18 -1.50 -8.24
C PHE A 137 4.88 -0.71 -8.37
N PHE A 138 4.10 -0.71 -7.30
CA PHE A 138 2.88 0.09 -7.18
C PHE A 138 2.94 0.97 -5.95
N ILE A 139 2.47 2.21 -6.07
CA ILE A 139 2.31 3.15 -4.96
C ILE A 139 0.98 3.88 -5.11
N CYS A 140 0.25 3.99 -4.01
CA CYS A 140 -0.90 4.87 -3.86
C CYS A 140 -0.79 5.64 -2.54
N CYS A 141 -0.96 6.96 -2.60
CA CYS A 141 -1.00 7.82 -1.42
C CYS A 141 -2.45 8.19 -1.11
N MET A 142 -2.85 8.01 0.15
CA MET A 142 -4.18 8.33 0.63
C MET A 142 -4.10 9.23 1.85
N ARG A 143 -5.03 10.16 1.99
CA ARG A 143 -5.17 11.05 3.14
C ARG A 143 -6.47 10.76 3.86
N LYS A 144 -6.42 10.73 5.20
CA LYS A 144 -7.60 10.67 6.04
C LYS A 144 -8.17 12.09 6.20
N VAL A 145 -9.39 12.32 5.73
CA VAL A 145 -10.10 13.59 5.86
C VAL A 145 -11.04 13.57 7.05
N SER A 146 -11.50 14.75 7.48
CA SER A 146 -12.44 14.85 8.59
C SER A 146 -13.81 14.28 8.19
N SER A 147 -14.47 13.61 9.12
CA SER A 147 -15.84 13.06 8.93
C SER A 147 -16.88 14.15 8.57
N ASN A 148 -16.56 15.42 8.82
CA ASN A 148 -17.43 16.55 8.48
C ASN A 148 -17.29 17.01 7.01
N GLU A 149 -16.32 16.48 6.27
CA GLU A 149 -16.05 16.83 4.87
C GLU A 149 -16.39 15.70 3.89
N VAL A 150 -16.86 14.57 4.40
CA VAL A 150 -17.38 13.48 3.57
C VAL A 150 -18.71 13.95 2.94
N LYS A 151 -18.68 14.19 1.63
CA LYS A 151 -19.84 14.62 0.84
C LYS A 151 -20.73 13.46 0.47
#